data_43a827b9df67c84673053375627159cc
#
_entry.id   43a827b9df67c84673053375627159cc
#
_cell.length_a   1.000
_cell.length_b   1.000
_cell.length_c   1.000
_cell.angle_alpha   90.00
_cell.angle_beta   90.00
_cell.angle_gamma   90.00
#
_symmetry.space_group_name_H-M   'P 1'
#
loop_
_entity.id
_entity.type
_entity.pdbx_description
1 polymer ?
#
loop_
_entity_poly.entity_id
_entity_poly.type
_entity_poly.pdbx_seq_one_letter_code
_entity_poly.pdbx_strand_id
1 'polypeptide(L)'
;MYSRVAFYVGQAHWEYKSANPGKARLDMRAYFKGMGEELLRMFIFLSGSPTEVVFTEEQWKEHTERFRTYLREVVAEDDDSPGAIVLRHGLMMARIAMVLTALRKCEPQWNTSEWKCSDEDFHTAMQIVDVLLEHSLLLSTSMDDTAGRIRPVKAFFKLRPVLKKCRASSPIRS
;
A
#
# COMPACT_ATOMS: atom_id res chain seq x y z
N MET A 1 -12.80 -13.69 4.72
CA MET A 1 -11.54 -14.23 4.15
C MET A 1 -10.73 -13.16 3.40
N TYR A 2 -11.37 -12.23 2.71
CA TYR A 2 -10.72 -11.20 1.86
C TYR A 2 -9.95 -10.10 2.62
N SER A 3 -10.21 -9.91 3.90
CA SER A 3 -9.51 -8.87 4.71
C SER A 3 -7.99 -9.09 4.86
N ARG A 4 -7.47 -10.26 4.46
CA ARG A 4 -6.04 -10.60 4.56
C ARG A 4 -5.24 -10.30 3.29
N VAL A 5 -5.90 -9.86 2.23
CA VAL A 5 -5.30 -9.60 0.91
C VAL A 5 -5.51 -8.14 0.56
N ALA A 6 -4.47 -7.47 0.12
CA ALA A 6 -4.59 -6.18 -0.53
C ALA A 6 -4.78 -6.39 -2.03
N PHE A 7 -5.74 -5.72 -2.61
CA PHE A 7 -6.05 -5.84 -4.03
C PHE A 7 -5.64 -4.56 -4.76
N TYR A 8 -5.06 -4.75 -5.93
CA TYR A 8 -4.84 -3.68 -6.88
C TYR A 8 -5.58 -4.02 -8.18
N VAL A 9 -6.56 -3.20 -8.54
CA VAL A 9 -7.33 -3.35 -9.77
C VAL A 9 -6.76 -2.40 -10.81
N GLY A 10 -6.01 -2.95 -11.77
CA GLY A 10 -5.46 -2.19 -12.88
C GLY A 10 -6.34 -2.32 -14.13
N GLN A 11 -6.42 -1.26 -14.93
CA GLN A 11 -6.94 -1.36 -16.29
C GLN A 11 -5.82 -1.88 -17.19
N ALA A 12 -6.01 -3.06 -17.78
CA ALA A 12 -5.08 -3.57 -18.77
C ALA A 12 -5.26 -2.78 -20.07
N HIS A 13 -4.24 -2.01 -20.45
CA HIS A 13 -4.14 -1.47 -21.80
C HIS A 13 -3.75 -2.61 -22.74
N TRP A 14 -4.74 -3.13 -23.45
CA TRP A 14 -4.51 -4.14 -24.48
C TRP A 14 -3.93 -3.47 -25.74
N GLU A 15 -2.61 -3.56 -25.91
CA GLU A 15 -1.94 -3.13 -27.13
C GLU A 15 -1.52 -4.38 -27.92
N TYR A 16 -1.92 -4.44 -29.19
CA TYR A 16 -1.47 -5.51 -30.06
C TYR A 16 0.02 -5.40 -30.29
N LYS A 17 0.78 -6.34 -29.74
CA LYS A 17 2.23 -6.43 -29.98
C LYS A 17 2.47 -7.31 -31.20
N SER A 18 3.18 -6.75 -32.19
CA SER A 18 3.58 -7.47 -33.39
C SER A 18 4.30 -8.78 -33.02
N ALA A 19 3.89 -9.88 -33.65
CA ALA A 19 4.56 -11.18 -33.52
C ALA A 19 5.90 -11.24 -34.28
N ASN A 20 6.34 -10.14 -34.91
CA ASN A 20 7.58 -10.08 -35.69
C ASN A 20 8.80 -10.38 -34.78
N PRO A 21 9.54 -11.48 -35.03
CA PRO A 21 10.70 -11.87 -34.23
C PRO A 21 11.89 -10.91 -34.35
N GLY A 22 11.90 -10.01 -35.35
CA GLY A 22 12.98 -9.02 -35.56
C GLY A 22 12.91 -7.81 -34.64
N LYS A 23 11.85 -7.62 -33.82
CA LYS A 23 11.83 -6.58 -32.80
C LYS A 23 12.56 -7.06 -31.55
N ALA A 24 13.62 -6.33 -31.16
CA ALA A 24 14.35 -6.57 -29.92
C ALA A 24 13.38 -6.62 -28.73
N ARG A 25 13.29 -7.77 -28.07
CA ARG A 25 12.57 -7.90 -26.81
C ARG A 25 13.50 -7.50 -25.67
N LEU A 26 13.01 -6.66 -24.77
CA LEU A 26 13.75 -6.35 -23.54
C LEU A 26 14.06 -7.65 -22.79
N ASP A 27 15.33 -7.89 -22.50
CA ASP A 27 15.71 -9.06 -21.70
C ASP A 27 15.39 -8.83 -20.23
N MET A 28 14.13 -9.16 -19.87
CA MET A 28 13.65 -9.04 -18.50
C MET A 28 14.38 -9.95 -17.52
N ARG A 29 15.05 -11.02 -17.99
CA ARG A 29 15.79 -11.93 -17.11
C ARG A 29 17.03 -11.26 -16.55
N ALA A 30 17.81 -10.58 -17.39
CA ALA A 30 18.98 -9.84 -16.94
C ALA A 30 18.61 -8.73 -15.94
N TYR A 31 17.51 -8.01 -16.23
CA TYR A 31 16.97 -6.98 -15.36
C TYR A 31 16.58 -7.54 -13.97
N PHE A 32 15.76 -8.60 -13.93
CA PHE A 32 15.34 -9.20 -12.66
C PHE A 32 16.47 -9.88 -11.92
N LYS A 33 17.48 -10.42 -12.62
CA LYS A 33 18.66 -10.99 -11.97
C LYS A 33 19.44 -9.91 -11.23
N GLY A 34 19.71 -8.76 -11.85
CA GLY A 34 20.39 -7.63 -11.20
C GLY A 34 19.64 -7.12 -9.98
N MET A 35 18.32 -6.94 -10.10
CA MET A 35 17.47 -6.55 -8.98
C MET A 35 17.50 -7.57 -7.83
N GLY A 36 17.48 -8.87 -8.16
CA GLY A 36 17.54 -9.94 -7.16
C GLY A 36 18.88 -9.97 -6.41
N GLU A 37 19.99 -9.73 -7.08
CA GLU A 37 21.31 -9.64 -6.46
C GLU A 37 21.42 -8.44 -5.51
N GLU A 38 20.81 -7.32 -5.87
CA GLU A 38 20.77 -6.14 -5.01
C GLU A 38 19.89 -6.37 -3.77
N LEU A 39 18.69 -6.90 -3.94
CA LEU A 39 17.81 -7.26 -2.82
C LEU A 39 18.46 -8.28 -1.87
N LEU A 40 19.21 -9.24 -2.40
CA LEU A 40 19.93 -10.22 -1.59
C LEU A 40 21.01 -9.52 -0.74
N ARG A 41 21.75 -8.56 -1.31
CA ARG A 41 22.74 -7.78 -0.55
C ARG A 41 22.09 -6.98 0.59
N MET A 42 20.94 -6.32 0.31
CA MET A 42 20.18 -5.59 1.32
C MET A 42 19.66 -6.52 2.42
N PHE A 43 19.14 -7.70 2.04
CA PHE A 43 18.68 -8.70 2.99
C PHE A 43 19.80 -9.19 3.93
N ILE A 44 20.99 -9.50 3.39
CA ILE A 44 22.14 -9.93 4.17
C ILE A 44 22.56 -8.81 5.14
N PHE A 45 22.62 -7.56 4.67
CA PHE A 45 22.95 -6.41 5.51
C PHE A 45 21.96 -6.23 6.67
N LEU A 46 20.65 -6.24 6.39
CA LEU A 46 19.61 -6.09 7.42
C LEU A 46 19.57 -7.28 8.39
N SER A 47 19.86 -8.49 7.93
CA SER A 47 19.96 -9.67 8.80
C SER A 47 21.11 -9.57 9.79
N GLY A 48 22.21 -8.96 9.38
CA GLY A 48 23.38 -8.70 10.25
C GLY A 48 23.24 -7.45 11.13
N SER A 49 22.28 -6.58 10.83
CA SER A 49 22.05 -5.31 11.53
C SER A 49 20.55 -5.13 11.84
N PRO A 50 20.00 -5.86 12.82
CA PRO A 50 18.61 -5.72 13.23
C PRO A 50 18.28 -4.26 13.53
N THR A 51 17.15 -3.79 13.00
CA THR A 51 16.78 -2.38 13.03
C THR A 51 15.37 -2.22 13.55
N GLU A 52 15.22 -1.38 14.56
CA GLU A 52 13.92 -0.87 15.00
C GLU A 52 13.57 0.37 14.20
N VAL A 53 12.40 0.37 13.57
CA VAL A 53 11.89 1.54 12.87
C VAL A 53 10.99 2.32 13.80
N VAL A 54 11.32 3.58 14.03
CA VAL A 54 10.62 4.47 14.95
C VAL A 54 9.82 5.50 14.16
N PHE A 55 8.54 5.64 14.50
CA PHE A 55 7.66 6.68 13.99
C PHE A 55 7.56 7.83 14.99
N THR A 56 7.36 9.06 14.52
CA THR A 56 7.12 10.21 15.38
C THR A 56 5.70 10.20 15.95
N GLU A 57 5.48 10.96 17.02
CA GLU A 57 4.13 11.10 17.61
C GLU A 57 3.15 11.73 16.61
N GLU A 58 3.61 12.69 15.80
CA GLU A 58 2.83 13.33 14.75
C GLU A 58 2.40 12.31 13.68
N GLN A 59 3.33 11.44 13.24
CA GLN A 59 3.04 10.38 12.29
C GLN A 59 2.00 9.40 12.86
N TRP A 60 2.14 8.97 14.12
CA TRP A 60 1.15 8.11 14.77
C TRP A 60 -0.21 8.78 14.93
N LYS A 61 -0.23 10.08 15.23
CA LYS A 61 -1.46 10.85 15.32
C LYS A 61 -2.17 10.95 13.97
N GLU A 62 -1.43 11.31 12.91
CA GLU A 62 -1.97 11.38 11.56
C GLU A 62 -2.52 10.01 11.10
N HIS A 63 -1.75 8.93 11.31
CA HIS A 63 -2.18 7.57 11.01
C HIS A 63 -3.51 7.23 11.72
N THR A 64 -3.57 7.48 13.03
CA THR A 64 -4.74 7.16 13.85
C THR A 64 -5.97 7.94 13.43
N GLU A 65 -5.83 9.23 13.19
CA GLU A 65 -6.93 10.11 12.77
C GLU A 65 -7.47 9.72 11.39
N ARG A 66 -6.58 9.39 10.45
CA ARG A 66 -6.94 8.99 9.09
C ARG A 66 -7.71 7.67 9.08
N PHE A 67 -7.18 6.62 9.71
CA PHE A 67 -7.84 5.32 9.74
C PHE A 67 -9.10 5.30 10.61
N ARG A 68 -9.18 6.12 11.68
CA ARG A 68 -10.41 6.33 12.42
C ARG A 68 -11.49 6.99 11.57
N THR A 69 -11.12 7.93 10.70
CA THR A 69 -12.05 8.57 9.77
C THR A 69 -12.56 7.57 8.75
N TYR A 70 -11.67 6.77 8.13
CA TYR A 70 -12.06 5.70 7.20
C TYR A 70 -13.00 4.69 7.86
N LEU A 71 -12.68 4.27 9.09
CA LEU A 71 -13.49 3.31 9.81
C LEU A 71 -14.91 3.85 10.08
N ARG A 72 -15.03 5.09 10.51
CA ARG A 72 -16.35 5.73 10.76
C ARG A 72 -17.21 5.82 9.50
N GLU A 73 -16.60 6.11 8.37
CA GLU A 73 -17.32 6.23 7.08
C GLU A 73 -17.80 4.87 6.56
N VAL A 74 -17.09 3.80 6.90
CA VAL A 74 -17.35 2.45 6.38
C VAL A 74 -18.30 1.66 7.28
N VAL A 75 -18.19 1.79 8.61
CA VAL A 75 -18.97 1.03 9.61
C VAL A 75 -20.37 1.61 9.85
N ALA A 76 -20.71 2.76 9.28
CA ALA A 76 -22.01 3.41 9.49
C ALA A 76 -23.26 2.58 9.04
N GLU A 77 -23.08 1.36 8.53
CA GLU A 77 -24.15 0.47 8.03
C GLU A 77 -23.91 -0.98 8.47
N ASP A 78 -24.20 -1.37 9.70
CA ASP A 78 -24.40 -2.75 10.24
C ASP A 78 -23.60 -3.92 9.60
N ASP A 79 -22.50 -3.66 8.89
CA ASP A 79 -21.65 -4.66 8.25
C ASP A 79 -20.20 -4.56 8.75
N ASP A 80 -19.78 -5.55 9.53
CA ASP A 80 -18.42 -5.61 10.11
C ASP A 80 -17.33 -5.91 9.08
N SER A 81 -17.68 -6.40 7.89
CA SER A 81 -16.72 -6.87 6.89
C SER A 81 -15.84 -5.74 6.32
N PRO A 82 -16.38 -4.58 5.90
CA PRO A 82 -15.58 -3.46 5.42
C PRO A 82 -14.70 -2.84 6.51
N GLY A 83 -15.18 -2.82 7.75
CA GLY A 83 -14.41 -2.33 8.90
C GLY A 83 -13.12 -3.13 9.12
N ALA A 84 -13.19 -4.46 9.00
CA ALA A 84 -12.04 -5.34 9.11
C ALA A 84 -11.00 -5.08 7.99
N ILE A 85 -11.43 -4.68 6.79
CA ILE A 85 -10.55 -4.29 5.69
C ILE A 85 -9.79 -3.02 6.07
N VAL A 86 -10.47 -1.99 6.58
CA VAL A 86 -9.85 -0.72 7.01
C VAL A 86 -8.79 -0.95 8.09
N LEU A 87 -9.12 -1.71 9.14
CA LEU A 87 -8.19 -2.00 10.24
C LEU A 87 -6.91 -2.69 9.75
N ARG A 88 -7.03 -3.64 8.82
CA ARG A 88 -5.87 -4.33 8.25
C ARG A 88 -5.03 -3.44 7.35
N HIS A 89 -5.64 -2.53 6.61
CA HIS A 89 -4.90 -1.57 5.80
C HIS A 89 -4.13 -0.57 6.67
N GLY A 90 -4.63 -0.22 7.85
CA GLY A 90 -3.87 0.56 8.83
C GLY A 90 -2.58 -0.15 9.27
N LEU A 91 -2.67 -1.44 9.60
CA LEU A 91 -1.46 -2.24 9.92
C LEU A 91 -0.53 -2.42 8.72
N MET A 92 -1.08 -2.56 7.52
CA MET A 92 -0.31 -2.69 6.29
C MET A 92 0.46 -1.41 5.98
N MET A 93 -0.14 -0.24 6.21
CA MET A 93 0.53 1.05 6.05
C MET A 93 1.81 1.13 6.89
N ALA A 94 1.73 0.82 8.19
CA ALA A 94 2.89 0.83 9.05
C ALA A 94 3.99 -0.13 8.55
N ARG A 95 3.61 -1.34 8.10
CA ARG A 95 4.57 -2.32 7.54
C ARG A 95 5.22 -1.83 6.26
N ILE A 96 4.48 -1.20 5.34
CA ILE A 96 5.04 -0.63 4.10
C ILE A 96 6.02 0.50 4.46
N ALA A 97 5.66 1.40 5.37
CA ALA A 97 6.54 2.45 5.83
C ALA A 97 7.83 1.89 6.45
N MET A 98 7.73 0.84 7.27
CA MET A 98 8.90 0.14 7.84
C MET A 98 9.81 -0.43 6.74
N VAL A 99 9.23 -1.04 5.69
CA VAL A 99 10.01 -1.59 4.56
C VAL A 99 10.73 -0.46 3.81
N LEU A 100 10.03 0.63 3.48
CA LEU A 100 10.63 1.78 2.78
C LEU A 100 11.79 2.38 3.61
N THR A 101 11.57 2.56 4.91
CA THR A 101 12.59 3.06 5.84
C THR A 101 13.78 2.12 5.93
N ALA A 102 13.57 0.79 5.97
CA ALA A 102 14.64 -0.20 6.00
C ALA A 102 15.46 -0.21 4.69
N LEU A 103 14.80 -0.08 3.54
CA LEU A 103 15.49 0.05 2.25
C LEU A 103 16.34 1.32 2.20
N ARG A 104 15.85 2.44 2.69
CA ARG A 104 16.58 3.70 2.76
C ARG A 104 17.82 3.59 3.68
N LYS A 105 17.74 2.80 4.77
CA LYS A 105 18.91 2.51 5.62
C LYS A 105 20.00 1.76 4.86
N CYS A 106 19.66 0.92 3.90
CA CYS A 106 20.63 0.14 3.12
C CYS A 106 21.49 1.02 2.20
N GLU A 107 21.03 2.20 1.79
CA GLU A 107 21.78 3.10 0.90
C GLU A 107 23.08 3.58 1.54
N PRO A 108 23.10 4.21 2.74
CA PRO A 108 24.33 4.63 3.41
C PRO A 108 25.04 3.50 4.16
N GLN A 109 24.46 2.31 4.27
CA GLN A 109 24.97 1.13 4.99
C GLN A 109 25.34 1.42 6.47
N TRP A 110 24.58 2.28 7.12
CA TRP A 110 24.83 2.63 8.52
C TRP A 110 24.36 1.53 9.46
N ASN A 111 25.25 1.08 10.32
CA ASN A 111 24.96 0.03 11.29
C ASN A 111 24.39 0.64 12.59
N THR A 112 23.17 1.20 12.50
CA THR A 112 22.43 1.71 13.66
C THR A 112 21.29 0.75 14.01
N SER A 113 21.04 0.57 15.32
CA SER A 113 19.94 -0.28 15.81
C SER A 113 18.57 0.38 15.71
N GLU A 114 18.52 1.71 15.58
CA GLU A 114 17.29 2.50 15.48
C GLU A 114 17.34 3.38 14.23
N TRP A 115 16.24 3.43 13.50
CA TRP A 115 16.11 4.28 12.32
C TRP A 115 14.74 4.95 12.27
N LYS A 116 14.72 6.27 12.21
CA LYS A 116 13.48 7.04 12.16
C LYS A 116 12.86 6.98 10.78
N CYS A 117 11.56 6.72 10.72
CA CYS A 117 10.77 6.82 9.49
C CYS A 117 10.75 8.28 9.02
N SER A 118 11.16 8.53 7.78
CA SER A 118 11.04 9.87 7.19
C SER A 118 9.58 10.17 6.85
N ASP A 119 9.23 11.46 6.82
CA ASP A 119 7.88 11.89 6.42
C ASP A 119 7.58 11.49 4.97
N GLU A 120 8.62 11.46 4.11
CA GLU A 120 8.49 11.02 2.72
C GLU A 120 8.09 9.53 2.63
N ASP A 121 8.77 8.65 3.39
CA ASP A 121 8.45 7.22 3.43
C ASP A 121 7.07 6.98 4.04
N PHE A 122 6.74 7.72 5.10
CA PHE A 122 5.44 7.66 5.76
C PHE A 122 4.30 8.05 4.80
N HIS A 123 4.41 9.20 4.13
CA HIS A 123 3.38 9.67 3.21
C HIS A 123 3.29 8.79 1.95
N THR A 124 4.43 8.26 1.47
CA THR A 124 4.44 7.31 0.35
C THR A 124 3.68 6.04 0.71
N ALA A 125 3.95 5.47 1.90
CA ALA A 125 3.22 4.30 2.39
C ALA A 125 1.72 4.58 2.54
N MET A 126 1.36 5.77 3.04
CA MET A 126 -0.02 6.21 3.18
C MET A 126 -0.73 6.27 1.83
N GLN A 127 -0.10 6.86 0.81
CA GLN A 127 -0.66 6.95 -0.54
C GLN A 127 -0.85 5.58 -1.20
N ILE A 128 0.12 4.68 -1.03
CA ILE A 128 0.02 3.30 -1.52
C ILE A 128 -1.21 2.62 -0.90
N VAL A 129 -1.35 2.71 0.42
CA VAL A 129 -2.44 2.04 1.14
C VAL A 129 -3.80 2.67 0.85
N ASP A 130 -3.89 3.98 0.63
CA ASP A 130 -5.12 4.62 0.20
C ASP A 130 -5.65 4.01 -1.12
N VAL A 131 -4.75 3.76 -2.09
CA VAL A 131 -5.12 3.10 -3.35
C VAL A 131 -5.55 1.65 -3.12
N LEU A 132 -4.79 0.90 -2.32
CA LEU A 132 -5.10 -0.50 -2.03
C LEU A 132 -6.41 -0.65 -1.25
N LEU A 133 -6.69 0.26 -0.32
CA LEU A 133 -7.94 0.28 0.43
C LEU A 133 -9.13 0.53 -0.48
N GLU A 134 -9.04 1.54 -1.37
CA GLU A 134 -10.08 1.83 -2.36
C GLU A 134 -10.41 0.60 -3.21
N HIS A 135 -9.38 -0.08 -3.72
CA HIS A 135 -9.56 -1.27 -4.55
C HIS A 135 -10.08 -2.48 -3.76
N SER A 136 -9.64 -2.65 -2.51
CA SER A 136 -10.10 -3.75 -1.67
C SER A 136 -11.58 -3.60 -1.29
N LEU A 137 -12.04 -2.38 -1.04
CA LEU A 137 -13.44 -2.09 -0.77
C LEU A 137 -14.31 -2.28 -2.02
N LEU A 138 -13.82 -1.87 -3.20
CA LEU A 138 -14.51 -2.14 -4.48
C LEU A 138 -14.74 -3.62 -4.71
N LEU A 139 -13.70 -4.43 -4.50
CA LEU A 139 -13.80 -5.88 -4.72
C LEU A 139 -14.69 -6.56 -3.68
N SER A 140 -14.64 -6.13 -2.40
CA SER A 140 -15.51 -6.72 -1.38
C SER A 140 -16.99 -6.53 -1.72
N THR A 141 -17.35 -5.35 -2.24
CA THR A 141 -18.72 -5.06 -2.64
C THR A 141 -19.16 -5.81 -3.90
N SER A 142 -18.26 -5.98 -4.88
CA SER A 142 -18.59 -6.70 -6.12
C SER A 142 -18.73 -8.22 -5.92
N MET A 143 -18.10 -8.78 -4.90
CA MET A 143 -18.17 -10.21 -4.61
C MET A 143 -19.40 -10.59 -3.80
N ASP A 144 -19.95 -9.68 -3.00
CA ASP A 144 -21.23 -9.88 -2.32
C ASP A 144 -22.42 -9.90 -3.31
N ASP A 145 -22.32 -9.21 -4.45
CA ASP A 145 -23.32 -9.23 -5.52
C ASP A 145 -23.45 -10.61 -6.19
N THR A 146 -22.34 -11.37 -6.30
CA THR A 146 -22.39 -12.74 -6.86
C THR A 146 -23.07 -13.76 -5.94
N ALA A 147 -23.23 -13.44 -4.65
CA ALA A 147 -23.97 -14.27 -3.69
C ALA A 147 -25.49 -13.97 -3.62
N GLY A 148 -26.03 -13.17 -4.55
CA GLY A 148 -27.46 -12.88 -4.66
C GLY A 148 -28.01 -11.87 -3.65
N ARG A 149 -27.14 -11.15 -2.94
CA ARG A 149 -27.49 -10.03 -2.08
C ARG A 149 -26.97 -8.74 -2.71
N ILE A 150 -27.76 -8.11 -3.55
CA ILE A 150 -27.51 -6.77 -4.09
C ILE A 150 -27.52 -5.78 -2.90
N ARG A 151 -26.38 -5.59 -2.24
CA ARG A 151 -26.18 -4.47 -1.32
C ARG A 151 -25.44 -3.38 -2.10
N PRO A 152 -26.01 -2.18 -2.22
CA PRO A 152 -25.40 -1.12 -3.00
C PRO A 152 -24.04 -0.72 -2.40
N VAL A 153 -23.10 -0.41 -3.27
CA VAL A 153 -21.70 0.05 -3.05
C VAL A 153 -21.62 1.37 -2.23
N LYS A 154 -22.46 1.54 -1.21
CA LYS A 154 -22.60 2.81 -0.47
C LYS A 154 -21.33 3.16 0.31
N ALA A 155 -20.66 2.16 0.91
CA ALA A 155 -19.42 2.37 1.66
C ALA A 155 -18.30 2.93 0.78
N PHE A 156 -18.14 2.38 -0.44
CA PHE A 156 -17.16 2.86 -1.40
C PHE A 156 -17.41 4.30 -1.83
N PHE A 157 -18.66 4.64 -2.17
CA PHE A 157 -19.01 6.00 -2.59
C PHE A 157 -18.81 7.03 -1.48
N LYS A 158 -19.00 6.64 -0.21
CA LYS A 158 -18.73 7.50 0.94
C LYS A 158 -17.23 7.74 1.16
N LEU A 159 -16.42 6.71 1.03
CA LEU A 159 -14.98 6.79 1.27
C LEU A 159 -14.22 7.52 0.14
N ARG A 160 -14.67 7.42 -1.10
CA ARG A 160 -14.03 8.03 -2.27
C ARG A 160 -13.77 9.54 -2.15
N PRO A 161 -14.70 10.38 -1.65
CA PRO A 161 -14.42 11.79 -1.40
C PRO A 161 -13.39 12.00 -0.32
N VAL A 162 -13.41 11.18 0.75
CA VAL A 162 -12.47 11.26 1.88
C VAL A 162 -11.06 10.91 1.42
N LEU A 163 -10.88 9.82 0.68
CA LEU A 163 -9.62 9.42 0.08
C LEU A 163 -9.04 10.50 -0.85
N LYS A 164 -9.89 11.09 -1.71
CA LYS A 164 -9.48 12.18 -2.59
C LYS A 164 -9.02 13.41 -1.81
N LYS A 165 -9.74 13.79 -0.74
CA LYS A 165 -9.38 14.91 0.12
C LYS A 165 -8.06 14.67 0.85
N CYS A 166 -7.85 13.47 1.38
CA CYS A 166 -6.60 13.09 2.03
C CYS A 166 -5.42 13.09 1.06
N ARG A 167 -5.60 12.62 -0.18
CA ARG A 167 -4.55 12.69 -1.22
C ARG A 167 -4.20 14.13 -1.61
N ALA A 168 -5.19 15.02 -1.68
CA ALA A 168 -4.97 16.42 -2.01
C ALA A 168 -4.25 17.20 -0.90
N SER A 169 -4.39 16.78 0.36
CA SER A 169 -3.74 17.41 1.50
C SER A 169 -2.31 16.91 1.77
N SER A 170 -1.86 15.85 1.08
CA SER A 170 -0.48 15.38 1.14
C SER A 170 0.38 16.20 0.17
N PRO A 171 1.28 17.09 0.63
CA PRO A 171 2.12 17.89 -0.26
C PRO A 171 3.13 16.97 -0.93
N ILE A 172 2.96 16.72 -2.23
CA ILE A 172 4.04 16.24 -3.07
C ILE A 172 5.02 17.42 -3.17
N ARG A 173 6.05 17.43 -2.36
CA ARG A 173 7.18 18.32 -2.59
C ARG A 173 7.96 17.75 -3.79
N SER A 174 7.83 18.46 -4.89
CA SER A 174 8.70 18.33 -6.07
C SER A 174 10.14 18.71 -5.72
#